data_1823133b33577347610cc6c95d9257c2
#
_entry.id   1823133b33577347610cc6c95d9257c2
#
_cell.length_a   1.000
_cell.length_b   1.000
_cell.length_c   1.000
_cell.angle_alpha   90.00
_cell.angle_beta   90.00
_cell.angle_gamma   90.00
#
_symmetry.space_group_name_H-M   'P 1'
#
loop_
_entity.id
_entity.type
_entity.pdbx_description
1 polymer ?
#
loop_
_entity_poly.entity_id
_entity_poly.type
_entity_poly.pdbx_seq_one_letter_code
_entity_poly.pdbx_strand_id
1 'polypeptide(L)'
;CSSDLAMREEGYYVDLPDSHAELRDAILKGNAKQFGAEANVFQRVPVDDHVRAEPWLAEIEAQWGPAPGKEWTDGQHLFVLGESFGNVLVGIQPPMGYEGDPMRMLFEGGLAPTHAFSHFYRWLREDFGANAVLHFGTHGSLEFMPGKQVGLSGQCWPDRLIADLPNVYLYAANNPSEGLIAKRRAASTLISYLTPPVTHSDLYRHLVDLRAAIDHWRQRPADIEQDAEQAMIDTVLALAARCELCEEGVEWAPDQWAEKVSKVRDQLDEIEQALIPFGLHVVGEPLNTDDRHEMLLAMAESGGASDIDAVALDRKSTRLNSSHQIISYAVFCLKK
;
A
#
# COMPACT_ATOMS: atom_id res chain seq x y z
N CYS A 1 1.30 -12.87 -13.67
CA CYS A 1 1.91 -13.61 -14.79
C CYS A 1 3.29 -14.22 -14.46
N SER A 2 4.32 -13.49 -14.04
CA SER A 2 5.62 -14.10 -13.70
C SER A 2 5.61 -14.82 -12.35
N SER A 3 4.82 -14.35 -11.38
CA SER A 3 4.74 -14.93 -10.04
C SER A 3 3.98 -16.27 -9.99
N ASP A 4 2.96 -16.45 -10.81
CA ASP A 4 2.26 -17.73 -10.89
C ASP A 4 3.11 -18.82 -11.55
N LEU A 5 3.88 -18.46 -12.58
CA LEU A 5 4.85 -19.37 -13.17
C LEU A 5 5.89 -19.83 -12.15
N ALA A 6 6.47 -18.90 -11.39
CA ALA A 6 7.43 -19.24 -10.37
C ALA A 6 6.85 -20.10 -9.24
N MET A 7 5.62 -19.82 -8.78
CA MET A 7 4.96 -20.69 -7.79
C MET A 7 4.70 -22.09 -8.35
N ARG A 8 4.29 -22.20 -9.62
CA ARG A 8 4.10 -23.50 -10.28
C ARG A 8 5.42 -24.27 -10.45
N GLU A 9 6.51 -23.58 -10.81
CA GLU A 9 7.85 -24.14 -10.89
C GLU A 9 8.32 -24.69 -9.54
N GLU A 10 7.97 -24.00 -8.44
CA GLU A 10 8.24 -24.44 -7.07
C GLU A 10 7.24 -25.50 -6.55
N GLY A 11 6.32 -25.95 -7.39
CA GLY A 11 5.39 -27.06 -7.10
C GLY A 11 4.08 -26.67 -6.43
N TYR A 12 3.74 -25.39 -6.42
CA TYR A 12 2.41 -24.96 -5.95
C TYR A 12 1.38 -25.09 -7.07
N TYR A 13 0.20 -25.62 -6.70
CA TYR A 13 -0.96 -25.55 -7.60
C TYR A 13 -1.58 -24.17 -7.49
N VAL A 14 -1.48 -23.39 -8.56
CA VAL A 14 -2.01 -22.01 -8.66
C VAL A 14 -2.88 -21.90 -9.91
N ASP A 15 -4.11 -21.42 -9.72
CA ASP A 15 -5.09 -21.23 -10.79
C ASP A 15 -5.60 -19.79 -10.75
N LEU A 16 -4.81 -18.87 -11.32
CA LEU A 16 -5.14 -17.45 -11.34
C LEU A 16 -6.03 -17.10 -12.53
N PRO A 17 -6.92 -16.10 -12.38
CA PRO A 17 -7.67 -15.52 -13.49
C PRO A 17 -6.76 -14.94 -14.58
N ASP A 18 -7.28 -14.84 -15.79
CA ASP A 18 -6.52 -14.38 -16.95
C ASP A 18 -6.14 -12.88 -16.92
N SER A 19 -6.76 -12.12 -16.04
CA SER A 19 -6.51 -10.67 -15.91
C SER A 19 -6.50 -10.15 -14.48
N HIS A 20 -5.77 -9.05 -14.25
CA HIS A 20 -5.77 -8.34 -12.97
C HIS A 20 -7.17 -7.84 -12.57
N ALA A 21 -8.01 -7.50 -13.56
CA ALA A 21 -9.38 -7.05 -13.31
C ALA A 21 -10.25 -8.19 -12.77
N GLU A 22 -10.14 -9.38 -13.36
CA GLU A 22 -10.84 -10.57 -12.88
C GLU A 22 -10.35 -11.00 -11.49
N LEU A 23 -9.05 -11.01 -11.27
CA LEU A 23 -8.46 -11.28 -9.96
C LEU A 23 -9.02 -10.34 -8.89
N ARG A 24 -8.97 -9.03 -9.16
CA ARG A 24 -9.51 -8.02 -8.25
C ARG A 24 -11.01 -8.21 -8.02
N ASP A 25 -11.78 -8.44 -9.08
CA ASP A 25 -13.23 -8.58 -9.01
C ASP A 25 -13.63 -9.88 -8.29
N ALA A 26 -12.89 -10.95 -8.44
CA ALA A 26 -13.09 -12.18 -7.67
C ALA A 26 -12.91 -11.94 -6.17
N ILE A 27 -11.87 -11.22 -5.77
CA ILE A 27 -11.57 -10.94 -4.36
C ILE A 27 -12.55 -9.91 -3.77
N LEU A 28 -12.82 -8.80 -4.49
CA LEU A 28 -13.56 -7.67 -3.92
C LEU A 28 -15.06 -7.73 -4.17
N LYS A 29 -15.52 -8.39 -5.22
CA LYS A 29 -16.95 -8.42 -5.55
C LYS A 29 -17.58 -9.78 -5.26
N GLY A 30 -17.13 -10.83 -5.91
CA GLY A 30 -17.63 -12.20 -5.74
C GLY A 30 -19.07 -12.29 -5.26
N ASN A 31 -19.28 -12.93 -4.11
CA ASN A 31 -20.56 -13.06 -3.43
C ASN A 31 -20.84 -11.97 -2.36
N ALA A 32 -20.01 -10.92 -2.28
CA ALA A 32 -20.08 -9.88 -1.25
C ALA A 32 -21.50 -9.34 -1.01
N LYS A 33 -22.22 -9.01 -2.09
CA LYS A 33 -23.60 -8.50 -2.01
C LYS A 33 -24.59 -9.50 -1.40
N GLN A 34 -24.39 -10.80 -1.60
CA GLN A 34 -25.25 -11.84 -1.06
C GLN A 34 -25.20 -11.88 0.46
N PHE A 35 -24.03 -11.60 1.04
CA PHE A 35 -23.82 -11.66 2.48
C PHE A 35 -23.75 -10.27 3.15
N GLY A 36 -23.89 -9.21 2.37
CA GLY A 36 -23.74 -7.83 2.90
C GLY A 36 -22.32 -7.55 3.39
N ALA A 37 -21.31 -8.23 2.82
CA ALA A 37 -19.93 -8.09 3.18
C ALA A 37 -19.21 -7.05 2.29
N GLU A 38 -18.05 -6.59 2.75
CA GLU A 38 -17.22 -5.61 2.03
C GLU A 38 -16.49 -6.23 0.83
N ALA A 39 -16.27 -7.55 0.85
CA ALA A 39 -15.58 -8.28 -0.19
C ALA A 39 -16.12 -9.72 -0.29
N ASN A 40 -15.56 -10.51 -1.22
CA ASN A 40 -15.95 -11.90 -1.39
C ASN A 40 -15.78 -12.72 -0.10
N VAL A 41 -16.82 -13.39 0.32
CA VAL A 41 -16.81 -14.28 1.49
C VAL A 41 -16.35 -15.65 1.05
N PHE A 42 -15.09 -15.96 1.28
CA PHE A 42 -14.50 -17.26 0.99
C PHE A 42 -15.05 -18.34 1.92
N GLN A 43 -15.10 -18.05 3.22
CA GLN A 43 -15.57 -18.98 4.23
C GLN A 43 -16.47 -18.29 5.23
N ARG A 44 -17.50 -19.01 5.69
CA ARG A 44 -18.38 -18.64 6.80
C ARG A 44 -18.21 -19.68 7.91
N VAL A 45 -17.74 -19.23 9.06
CA VAL A 45 -17.51 -20.13 10.20
C VAL A 45 -18.54 -19.84 11.29
N PRO A 46 -19.31 -20.86 11.76
CA PRO A 46 -20.28 -20.67 12.83
C PRO A 46 -19.64 -20.05 14.08
N VAL A 47 -20.34 -19.10 14.69
CA VAL A 47 -19.86 -18.43 15.92
C VAL A 47 -19.55 -19.42 17.03
N ASP A 48 -20.36 -20.47 17.17
CA ASP A 48 -20.14 -21.53 18.16
C ASP A 48 -18.81 -22.27 17.99
N ASP A 49 -18.34 -22.41 16.74
CA ASP A 49 -17.05 -23.03 16.44
C ASP A 49 -15.90 -22.11 16.86
N HIS A 50 -16.02 -20.80 16.60
CA HIS A 50 -15.08 -19.82 17.10
C HIS A 50 -15.02 -19.80 18.64
N VAL A 51 -16.19 -19.73 19.29
CA VAL A 51 -16.28 -19.72 20.77
C VAL A 51 -15.61 -20.94 21.40
N ARG A 52 -15.82 -22.12 20.81
CA ARG A 52 -15.20 -23.37 21.33
C ARG A 52 -13.70 -23.44 21.11
N ALA A 53 -13.23 -22.87 20.02
CA ALA A 53 -11.83 -23.01 19.60
C ALA A 53 -10.92 -21.86 20.02
N GLU A 54 -11.50 -20.70 20.43
CA GLU A 54 -10.72 -19.52 20.78
C GLU A 54 -10.17 -19.61 22.22
N PRO A 55 -8.87 -19.82 22.40
CA PRO A 55 -8.30 -19.99 23.74
C PRO A 55 -8.25 -18.68 24.55
N TRP A 56 -8.36 -17.54 23.85
CA TRP A 56 -8.26 -16.19 24.46
C TRP A 56 -9.61 -15.47 24.46
N LEU A 57 -10.71 -16.20 24.29
CA LEU A 57 -12.07 -15.65 24.17
C LEU A 57 -12.39 -14.62 25.27
N ALA A 58 -12.09 -14.96 26.52
CA ALA A 58 -12.41 -14.07 27.64
C ALA A 58 -11.71 -12.71 27.57
N GLU A 59 -10.47 -12.65 27.04
CA GLU A 59 -9.74 -11.39 26.84
C GLU A 59 -10.35 -10.57 25.71
N ILE A 60 -10.77 -11.24 24.63
CA ILE A 60 -11.43 -10.61 23.48
C ILE A 60 -12.81 -10.07 23.88
N GLU A 61 -13.61 -10.88 24.58
CA GLU A 61 -14.95 -10.48 25.03
C GLU A 61 -14.91 -9.33 26.05
N ALA A 62 -13.89 -9.28 26.90
CA ALA A 62 -13.71 -8.19 27.84
C ALA A 62 -13.53 -6.82 27.13
N GLN A 63 -12.96 -6.82 25.95
CA GLN A 63 -12.73 -5.62 25.14
C GLN A 63 -13.86 -5.32 24.15
N TRP A 64 -14.36 -6.35 23.46
CA TRP A 64 -15.25 -6.21 22.31
C TRP A 64 -16.67 -6.71 22.55
N GLY A 65 -16.96 -7.24 23.74
CA GLY A 65 -18.22 -7.90 24.04
C GLY A 65 -18.30 -9.32 23.48
N PRO A 66 -19.46 -9.97 23.63
CA PRO A 66 -19.62 -11.37 23.24
C PRO A 66 -19.41 -11.57 21.73
N ALA A 67 -18.94 -12.78 21.37
CA ALA A 67 -18.83 -13.21 20.00
C ALA A 67 -20.18 -13.16 19.27
N PRO A 68 -20.20 -12.86 17.98
CA PRO A 68 -19.06 -12.64 17.06
C PRO A 68 -18.53 -11.20 17.04
N GLY A 69 -19.00 -10.30 17.87
CA GLY A 69 -18.71 -8.87 17.77
C GLY A 69 -19.47 -8.20 16.62
N LYS A 70 -18.85 -7.16 16.00
CA LYS A 70 -19.50 -6.35 14.96
C LYS A 70 -18.84 -6.48 13.58
N GLU A 71 -17.57 -6.89 13.55
CA GLU A 71 -16.77 -6.89 12.33
C GLU A 71 -16.90 -8.22 11.59
N TRP A 72 -17.08 -8.16 10.27
CA TRP A 72 -17.11 -9.27 9.34
C TRP A 72 -17.97 -10.46 9.80
N THR A 73 -19.22 -10.20 10.10
CA THR A 73 -20.17 -11.18 10.61
C THR A 73 -21.60 -10.90 10.14
N ASP A 74 -22.40 -11.97 10.05
CA ASP A 74 -23.85 -11.89 9.90
C ASP A 74 -24.60 -12.12 11.25
N GLY A 75 -23.87 -12.13 12.36
CA GLY A 75 -24.39 -12.43 13.70
C GLY A 75 -24.44 -13.90 14.06
N GLN A 76 -24.34 -14.80 13.09
CA GLN A 76 -24.29 -16.26 13.28
C GLN A 76 -22.97 -16.88 12.83
N HIS A 77 -22.27 -16.20 11.93
CA HIS A 77 -20.99 -16.64 11.36
C HIS A 77 -19.98 -15.50 11.37
N LEU A 78 -18.72 -15.85 11.55
CA LEU A 78 -17.59 -15.00 11.21
C LEU A 78 -17.17 -15.27 9.76
N PHE A 79 -16.76 -14.21 9.06
CA PHE A 79 -16.39 -14.29 7.67
C PHE A 79 -14.86 -14.29 7.51
N VAL A 80 -14.39 -15.13 6.60
CA VAL A 80 -13.05 -15.04 6.01
C VAL A 80 -13.22 -14.45 4.62
N LEU A 81 -12.72 -13.24 4.41
CA LEU A 81 -12.84 -12.54 3.14
C LEU A 81 -11.62 -12.81 2.26
N GLY A 82 -11.87 -12.99 0.97
CA GLY A 82 -10.85 -13.28 -0.01
C GLY A 82 -11.31 -14.31 -1.05
N GLU A 83 -10.36 -14.89 -1.78
CA GLU A 83 -10.63 -15.95 -2.76
C GLU A 83 -9.42 -16.90 -2.85
N SER A 84 -9.68 -18.17 -3.14
CA SER A 84 -8.62 -19.15 -3.34
C SER A 84 -8.36 -19.41 -4.82
N PHE A 85 -7.10 -19.52 -5.14
CA PHE A 85 -6.60 -19.81 -6.48
C PHE A 85 -5.73 -21.07 -6.44
N GLY A 86 -6.38 -22.20 -6.40
CA GLY A 86 -5.72 -23.49 -6.12
C GLY A 86 -5.30 -23.59 -4.65
N ASN A 87 -4.01 -23.80 -4.40
CA ASN A 87 -3.44 -23.88 -3.04
C ASN A 87 -3.02 -22.52 -2.47
N VAL A 88 -3.40 -21.43 -3.13
CA VAL A 88 -3.10 -20.07 -2.71
C VAL A 88 -4.39 -19.34 -2.36
N LEU A 89 -4.52 -18.90 -1.11
CA LEU A 89 -5.58 -17.99 -0.69
C LEU A 89 -5.08 -16.55 -0.75
N VAL A 90 -5.79 -15.69 -1.45
CA VAL A 90 -5.63 -14.24 -1.37
C VAL A 90 -6.69 -13.72 -0.41
N GLY A 91 -6.30 -13.59 0.86
CA GLY A 91 -7.16 -13.13 1.93
C GLY A 91 -7.08 -11.63 2.16
N ILE A 92 -8.16 -11.05 2.66
CA ILE A 92 -8.18 -9.70 3.17
C ILE A 92 -8.01 -9.78 4.69
N GLN A 93 -7.10 -8.99 5.24
CA GLN A 93 -6.88 -8.95 6.67
C GLN A 93 -8.04 -8.20 7.35
N PRO A 94 -8.64 -8.75 8.42
CA PRO A 94 -9.70 -8.06 9.14
C PRO A 94 -9.24 -6.73 9.75
N PRO A 95 -10.17 -5.78 9.96
CA PRO A 95 -9.85 -4.53 10.62
C PRO A 95 -9.39 -4.76 12.07
N MET A 96 -8.47 -3.92 12.52
CA MET A 96 -7.95 -3.96 13.90
C MET A 96 -9.01 -3.62 14.95
N GLY A 97 -10.08 -2.93 14.55
CA GLY A 97 -11.17 -2.51 15.41
C GLY A 97 -10.94 -1.21 16.19
N TYR A 98 -9.75 -0.65 16.12
CA TYR A 98 -9.42 0.62 16.75
C TYR A 98 -9.34 1.72 15.71
N GLU A 99 -10.11 2.79 15.91
CA GLU A 99 -10.06 3.99 15.07
C GLU A 99 -8.91 4.90 15.51
N GLY A 100 -8.26 5.53 14.54
CA GLY A 100 -7.18 6.49 14.78
C GLY A 100 -5.79 5.90 14.66
N ASP A 101 -4.87 6.33 15.55
CA ASP A 101 -3.46 5.96 15.49
C ASP A 101 -3.23 4.50 15.92
N PRO A 102 -2.82 3.59 15.02
CA PRO A 102 -2.53 2.20 15.36
C PRO A 102 -1.36 2.06 16.34
N MET A 103 -0.49 3.06 16.45
CA MET A 103 0.59 3.07 17.44
C MET A 103 0.07 3.02 18.87
N ARG A 104 -1.16 3.48 19.11
CA ARG A 104 -1.81 3.41 20.42
C ARG A 104 -1.85 1.98 20.97
N MET A 105 -2.10 1.00 20.13
CA MET A 105 -2.17 -0.41 20.50
C MET A 105 -0.83 -0.95 21.04
N LEU A 106 0.29 -0.36 20.63
CA LEU A 106 1.62 -0.74 21.11
C LEU A 106 1.87 -0.31 22.57
N PHE A 107 1.20 0.74 23.03
CA PHE A 107 1.50 1.38 24.32
C PHE A 107 0.41 1.17 25.36
N GLU A 108 -0.82 0.88 24.97
CA GLU A 108 -1.92 0.64 25.89
C GLU A 108 -2.00 -0.84 26.29
N GLY A 109 -1.94 -1.10 27.60
CA GLY A 109 -2.13 -2.44 28.15
C GLY A 109 -3.61 -2.83 28.19
N GLY A 110 -3.88 -4.12 28.15
CA GLY A 110 -5.24 -4.67 28.30
C GLY A 110 -6.10 -4.65 27.05
N LEU A 111 -5.55 -4.23 25.90
CA LEU A 111 -6.23 -4.30 24.62
C LEU A 111 -6.14 -5.72 24.04
N ALA A 112 -7.12 -6.08 23.20
CA ALA A 112 -7.20 -7.35 22.49
C ALA A 112 -7.61 -7.14 21.03
N PRO A 113 -7.26 -8.04 20.10
CA PRO A 113 -7.78 -8.01 18.74
C PRO A 113 -9.31 -8.23 18.73
N THR A 114 -9.95 -7.88 17.62
CA THR A 114 -11.36 -8.21 17.41
C THR A 114 -11.57 -9.72 17.26
N HIS A 115 -12.82 -10.19 17.43
CA HIS A 115 -13.17 -11.59 17.14
C HIS A 115 -12.81 -11.99 15.72
N ALA A 116 -13.11 -11.14 14.74
CA ALA A 116 -12.78 -11.39 13.33
C ALA A 116 -11.27 -11.51 13.11
N PHE A 117 -10.47 -10.63 13.74
CA PHE A 117 -9.01 -10.64 13.60
C PHE A 117 -8.37 -11.90 14.20
N SER A 118 -8.74 -12.25 15.43
CA SER A 118 -8.25 -13.47 16.08
C SER A 118 -8.69 -14.74 15.32
N HIS A 119 -9.96 -14.78 14.94
CA HIS A 119 -10.51 -15.88 14.16
C HIS A 119 -9.77 -16.08 12.83
N PHE A 120 -9.47 -15.00 12.08
CA PHE A 120 -8.80 -15.08 10.79
C PHE A 120 -7.45 -15.81 10.89
N TYR A 121 -6.58 -15.43 11.82
CA TYR A 121 -5.26 -16.05 11.98
C TYR A 121 -5.35 -17.48 12.49
N ARG A 122 -6.26 -17.77 13.42
CA ARG A 122 -6.50 -19.13 13.86
C ARG A 122 -7.01 -20.02 12.71
N TRP A 123 -7.98 -19.53 11.94
CA TRP A 123 -8.54 -20.23 10.79
C TRP A 123 -7.47 -20.51 9.72
N LEU A 124 -6.57 -19.57 9.45
CA LEU A 124 -5.45 -19.80 8.53
C LEU A 124 -4.57 -20.97 8.94
N ARG A 125 -4.29 -21.11 10.23
CA ARG A 125 -3.42 -22.16 10.77
C ARG A 125 -4.14 -23.50 10.86
N GLU A 126 -5.34 -23.52 11.42
CA GLU A 126 -6.01 -24.72 11.88
C GLU A 126 -6.98 -25.30 10.82
N ASP A 127 -7.77 -24.44 10.19
CA ASP A 127 -8.81 -24.86 9.25
C ASP A 127 -8.30 -24.87 7.81
N PHE A 128 -7.67 -23.79 7.36
CA PHE A 128 -7.06 -23.72 6.03
C PHE A 128 -5.77 -24.54 5.96
N GLY A 129 -5.00 -24.59 7.04
CA GLY A 129 -3.74 -25.32 7.11
C GLY A 129 -2.64 -24.67 6.28
N ALA A 130 -2.53 -23.35 6.37
CA ALA A 130 -1.48 -22.61 5.67
C ALA A 130 -0.09 -23.07 6.10
N ASN A 131 0.83 -23.19 5.17
CA ASN A 131 2.25 -23.47 5.44
C ASN A 131 3.08 -22.20 5.59
N ALA A 132 2.61 -21.09 5.09
CA ALA A 132 3.22 -19.76 5.25
C ALA A 132 2.19 -18.66 5.00
N VAL A 133 2.43 -17.49 5.56
CA VAL A 133 1.69 -16.25 5.28
C VAL A 133 2.63 -15.23 4.67
N LEU A 134 2.22 -14.63 3.57
CA LEU A 134 2.86 -13.46 2.99
C LEU A 134 1.96 -12.23 3.21
N HIS A 135 2.36 -11.35 4.09
CA HIS A 135 1.72 -10.04 4.23
C HIS A 135 2.21 -9.10 3.14
N PHE A 136 1.26 -8.47 2.47
CA PHE A 136 1.52 -7.53 1.39
C PHE A 136 0.84 -6.19 1.67
N GLY A 137 1.62 -5.12 1.74
CA GLY A 137 1.07 -3.79 1.96
C GLY A 137 2.12 -2.75 2.33
N THR A 138 1.66 -1.55 2.60
CA THR A 138 2.51 -0.45 3.11
C THR A 138 2.99 -0.78 4.53
N HIS A 139 2.12 -1.32 5.33
CA HIS A 139 2.35 -1.90 6.65
C HIS A 139 1.31 -3.01 6.90
N GLY A 140 1.55 -3.87 7.87
CA GLY A 140 0.56 -4.84 8.33
C GLY A 140 -0.25 -4.33 9.51
N SER A 141 -1.00 -5.22 10.12
CA SER A 141 -1.75 -4.95 11.34
C SER A 141 -1.32 -5.86 12.49
N LEU A 142 -0.78 -7.03 12.17
CA LEU A 142 -0.38 -8.03 13.15
C LEU A 142 0.65 -7.50 14.13
N GLU A 143 1.66 -6.79 13.65
CA GLU A 143 2.75 -6.22 14.43
C GLU A 143 2.31 -5.12 15.40
N PHE A 144 1.15 -4.50 15.14
CA PHE A 144 0.58 -3.47 16.02
C PHE A 144 -0.27 -4.07 17.15
N MET A 145 -0.63 -5.35 17.08
CA MET A 145 -1.43 -5.99 18.13
C MET A 145 -0.76 -5.88 19.51
N PRO A 146 -1.54 -5.79 20.61
CA PRO A 146 -1.02 -5.55 21.95
C PRO A 146 0.02 -6.56 22.41
N GLY A 147 1.04 -6.08 23.14
CA GLY A 147 2.12 -6.91 23.67
C GLY A 147 3.35 -6.09 23.97
N LYS A 148 4.47 -6.77 24.25
CA LYS A 148 5.76 -6.12 24.48
C LYS A 148 6.24 -5.42 23.21
N GLN A 149 6.86 -4.26 23.37
CA GLN A 149 7.42 -3.53 22.24
C GLN A 149 8.62 -4.27 21.59
N VAL A 150 9.38 -4.97 22.39
CA VAL A 150 10.55 -5.74 21.95
C VAL A 150 10.60 -7.05 22.73
N GLY A 151 11.02 -8.11 22.07
CA GLY A 151 11.16 -9.42 22.72
C GLY A 151 9.79 -10.01 23.07
N LEU A 152 9.02 -10.36 22.06
CA LEU A 152 7.72 -10.99 22.20
C LEU A 152 7.78 -12.26 23.05
N SER A 153 6.67 -12.59 23.65
CA SER A 153 6.46 -13.85 24.39
C SER A 153 5.06 -14.35 24.07
N GLY A 154 4.77 -15.61 24.39
CA GLY A 154 3.45 -16.19 24.22
C GLY A 154 2.29 -15.49 24.95
N GLN A 155 2.56 -14.37 25.64
CA GLN A 155 1.55 -13.47 26.19
C GLN A 155 1.25 -12.28 25.26
N CYS A 156 2.01 -12.09 24.21
CA CYS A 156 1.82 -11.00 23.26
C CYS A 156 0.89 -11.44 22.13
N TRP A 157 -0.06 -10.61 21.76
CA TRP A 157 -1.03 -10.95 20.71
C TRP A 157 -0.41 -11.29 19.36
N PRO A 158 0.62 -10.57 18.86
CA PRO A 158 1.25 -10.97 17.61
C PRO A 158 1.78 -12.41 17.63
N ASP A 159 2.39 -12.82 18.75
CA ASP A 159 2.93 -14.16 18.92
C ASP A 159 1.84 -15.22 19.01
N ARG A 160 0.74 -14.92 19.74
CA ARG A 160 -0.44 -15.78 19.84
C ARG A 160 -1.15 -16.01 18.51
N LEU A 161 -1.23 -14.95 17.69
CA LEU A 161 -1.95 -14.97 16.42
C LEU A 161 -1.17 -15.72 15.33
N ILE A 162 0.10 -15.40 15.14
CA ILE A 162 0.93 -16.02 14.10
C ILE A 162 1.42 -17.41 14.51
N ALA A 163 1.66 -17.63 15.81
CA ALA A 163 2.19 -18.86 16.39
C ALA A 163 3.45 -19.35 15.65
N ASP A 164 3.43 -20.56 15.12
CA ASP A 164 4.53 -21.21 14.39
C ASP A 164 4.46 -21.02 12.88
N LEU A 165 3.46 -20.26 12.38
CA LEU A 165 3.28 -20.04 10.96
C LEU A 165 4.40 -19.14 10.39
N PRO A 166 5.19 -19.61 9.41
CA PRO A 166 6.18 -18.78 8.73
C PRO A 166 5.55 -17.49 8.19
N ASN A 167 6.08 -16.38 8.64
CA ASN A 167 5.56 -15.06 8.35
C ASN A 167 6.53 -14.28 7.47
N VAL A 168 6.12 -14.02 6.24
CA VAL A 168 6.87 -13.24 5.27
C VAL A 168 6.15 -11.92 5.06
N TYR A 169 6.91 -10.84 5.03
CA TYR A 169 6.37 -9.49 4.97
C TYR A 169 7.01 -8.72 3.82
N LEU A 170 6.21 -8.42 2.82
CA LEU A 170 6.60 -7.56 1.71
C LEU A 170 6.10 -6.15 1.98
N TYR A 171 7.00 -5.22 2.22
CA TYR A 171 6.69 -3.86 2.63
C TYR A 171 7.35 -2.82 1.74
N ALA A 172 6.80 -1.60 1.77
CA ALA A 172 7.37 -0.48 1.07
C ALA A 172 8.75 -0.11 1.66
N ALA A 173 9.79 -0.12 0.84
CA ALA A 173 11.16 0.13 1.27
C ALA A 173 11.41 1.58 1.77
N ASN A 174 10.48 2.50 1.48
CA ASN A 174 10.52 3.87 1.99
C ASN A 174 10.03 4.01 3.45
N ASN A 175 9.58 2.91 4.08
CA ASN A 175 9.14 2.91 5.47
C ASN A 175 9.91 1.88 6.32
N PRO A 176 11.21 2.08 6.57
CA PRO A 176 12.04 1.12 7.30
C PRO A 176 11.64 0.95 8.77
N SER A 177 11.00 1.95 9.37
CA SER A 177 10.51 1.86 10.76
C SER A 177 9.41 0.81 10.92
N GLU A 178 8.46 0.78 10.01
CA GLU A 178 7.39 -0.21 9.97
C GLU A 178 7.93 -1.63 9.72
N GLY A 179 8.87 -1.78 8.79
CA GLY A 179 9.55 -3.03 8.59
C GLY A 179 10.28 -3.54 9.84
N LEU A 180 10.91 -2.66 10.60
CA LEU A 180 11.54 -3.03 11.87
C LEU A 180 10.53 -3.46 12.94
N ILE A 181 9.37 -2.81 13.00
CA ILE A 181 8.27 -3.20 13.89
C ILE A 181 7.80 -4.61 13.52
N ALA A 182 7.51 -4.87 12.24
CA ALA A 182 7.09 -6.18 11.75
C ALA A 182 8.12 -7.27 12.09
N LYS A 183 9.40 -7.02 11.85
CA LYS A 183 10.49 -7.95 12.21
C LYS A 183 10.55 -8.27 13.70
N ARG A 184 10.37 -7.26 14.55
CA ARG A 184 10.49 -7.40 16.02
C ARG A 184 9.23 -7.93 16.69
N ARG A 185 8.06 -7.68 16.10
CA ARG A 185 6.77 -7.92 16.73
C ARG A 185 5.89 -8.95 16.02
N ALA A 186 6.26 -9.40 14.84
CA ALA A 186 5.53 -10.44 14.11
C ALA A 186 6.44 -11.57 13.63
N ALA A 187 7.67 -11.62 14.13
CA ALA A 187 8.70 -12.59 13.71
C ALA A 187 8.87 -12.68 12.18
N SER A 188 8.66 -11.56 11.48
CA SER A 188 8.58 -11.53 10.04
C SER A 188 9.95 -11.63 9.38
N THR A 189 10.03 -12.42 8.31
CA THR A 189 11.08 -12.31 7.31
C THR A 189 10.71 -11.18 6.35
N LEU A 190 11.50 -10.11 6.35
CA LEU A 190 11.23 -8.95 5.52
C LEU A 190 11.71 -9.18 4.09
N ILE A 191 10.83 -8.95 3.14
CA ILE A 191 11.19 -8.81 1.73
C ILE A 191 10.98 -7.35 1.37
N SER A 192 12.06 -6.71 0.94
CA SER A 192 12.05 -5.32 0.48
C SER A 192 12.22 -5.28 -1.03
N TYR A 193 11.62 -4.28 -1.65
CA TYR A 193 11.89 -3.95 -3.04
C TYR A 193 12.72 -2.67 -3.13
N LEU A 194 13.31 -2.43 -4.28
CA LEU A 194 14.09 -1.21 -4.49
C LEU A 194 13.21 0.02 -4.25
N THR A 195 13.65 0.87 -3.32
CA THR A 195 13.09 2.21 -3.22
C THR A 195 13.69 3.03 -4.33
N PRO A 196 12.90 3.60 -5.24
CA PRO A 196 13.43 4.53 -6.21
C PRO A 196 14.11 5.69 -5.49
N PRO A 197 15.20 6.21 -6.02
CA PRO A 197 15.80 7.41 -5.47
C PRO A 197 14.80 8.55 -5.48
N VAL A 198 14.92 9.40 -4.50
CA VAL A 198 14.12 10.61 -4.44
C VAL A 198 14.61 11.54 -5.54
N THR A 199 13.72 11.98 -6.40
CA THR A 199 13.99 12.97 -7.44
C THR A 199 13.07 14.17 -7.29
N HIS A 200 13.40 15.29 -7.96
CA HIS A 200 12.45 16.39 -8.06
C HIS A 200 11.23 15.96 -8.87
N SER A 201 10.07 16.39 -8.43
CA SER A 201 8.81 16.15 -9.10
C SER A 201 8.69 17.12 -10.28
N ASP A 202 9.31 16.86 -11.39
CA ASP A 202 9.07 17.67 -12.57
C ASP A 202 7.56 17.86 -12.83
N LEU A 203 7.22 19.02 -13.42
CA LEU A 203 5.83 19.27 -13.78
C LEU A 203 5.34 18.28 -14.82
N TYR A 204 4.18 17.70 -14.58
CA TYR A 204 3.63 16.62 -15.40
C TYR A 204 2.27 16.99 -16.00
N ARG A 205 2.04 16.65 -17.28
CA ARG A 205 0.77 16.87 -18.01
C ARG A 205 0.21 18.29 -17.83
N HIS A 206 -0.97 18.43 -17.22
CA HIS A 206 -1.68 19.71 -17.03
C HIS A 206 -0.94 20.73 -16.17
N LEU A 207 0.00 20.30 -15.33
CA LEU A 207 0.85 21.22 -14.58
C LEU A 207 1.83 21.95 -15.52
N VAL A 208 2.32 21.30 -16.57
CA VAL A 208 3.14 21.93 -17.63
C VAL A 208 2.32 22.94 -18.40
N ASP A 209 1.08 22.57 -18.78
CA ASP A 209 0.17 23.47 -19.50
C ASP A 209 -0.17 24.70 -18.64
N LEU A 210 -0.42 24.49 -17.34
CA LEU A 210 -0.69 25.57 -16.39
C LEU A 210 0.52 26.49 -16.22
N ARG A 211 1.74 25.95 -16.12
CA ARG A 211 2.97 26.74 -16.08
C ARG A 211 3.07 27.63 -17.33
N ALA A 212 2.86 27.05 -18.51
CA ALA A 212 2.92 27.79 -19.76
C ALA A 212 1.86 28.90 -19.83
N ALA A 213 0.63 28.65 -19.36
CA ALA A 213 -0.43 29.65 -19.31
C ALA A 213 -0.11 30.80 -18.35
N ILE A 214 0.45 30.51 -17.18
CA ILE A 214 0.90 31.53 -16.22
C ILE A 214 2.03 32.37 -16.82
N ASP A 215 3.02 31.75 -17.45
CA ASP A 215 4.16 32.47 -18.07
C ASP A 215 3.68 33.32 -19.24
N HIS A 216 2.72 32.84 -20.02
CA HIS A 216 2.10 33.60 -21.11
C HIS A 216 1.40 34.86 -20.57
N TRP A 217 0.58 34.73 -19.51
CA TRP A 217 -0.04 35.89 -18.86
C TRP A 217 0.96 36.86 -18.29
N ARG A 218 2.07 36.40 -17.71
CA ARG A 218 3.12 37.24 -17.14
C ARG A 218 3.90 38.01 -18.19
N GLN A 219 4.06 37.46 -19.37
CA GLN A 219 4.75 38.09 -20.52
C GLN A 219 3.85 38.99 -21.37
N ARG A 220 2.58 39.18 -20.95
CA ARG A 220 1.64 40.00 -21.69
C ARG A 220 2.11 41.44 -21.83
N PRO A 221 1.78 42.15 -22.94
CA PRO A 221 2.03 43.56 -23.11
C PRO A 221 1.35 44.41 -22.02
N ALA A 222 1.97 45.54 -21.63
CA ALA A 222 1.40 46.40 -20.61
C ALA A 222 0.14 47.15 -21.08
N ASP A 223 -0.09 47.23 -22.36
CA ASP A 223 -1.24 47.85 -23.02
C ASP A 223 -2.27 46.85 -23.55
N ILE A 224 -2.27 45.64 -23.02
CA ILE A 224 -3.24 44.58 -23.40
C ILE A 224 -4.69 45.03 -23.10
N GLU A 225 -5.60 44.74 -24.01
CA GLU A 225 -7.04 44.96 -23.80
C GLU A 225 -7.55 44.07 -22.66
N GLN A 226 -8.45 44.60 -21.81
CA GLN A 226 -8.95 43.91 -20.64
C GLN A 226 -9.65 42.57 -20.98
N ASP A 227 -10.37 42.54 -22.10
CA ASP A 227 -11.05 41.29 -22.53
C ASP A 227 -10.03 40.21 -22.92
N ALA A 228 -8.92 40.56 -23.52
CA ALA A 228 -7.84 39.63 -23.87
C ALA A 228 -7.10 39.15 -22.63
N GLU A 229 -6.89 40.02 -21.64
CA GLU A 229 -6.28 39.67 -20.35
C GLU A 229 -7.23 38.71 -19.56
N GLN A 230 -8.54 38.97 -19.57
CA GLN A 230 -9.54 38.10 -18.95
C GLN A 230 -9.50 36.68 -19.58
N ALA A 231 -9.41 36.56 -20.90
CA ALA A 231 -9.32 35.27 -21.57
C ALA A 231 -8.08 34.47 -21.18
N MET A 232 -6.96 35.14 -20.91
CA MET A 232 -5.77 34.48 -20.37
C MET A 232 -5.99 33.98 -18.94
N ILE A 233 -6.62 34.78 -18.09
CA ILE A 233 -6.98 34.39 -16.72
C ILE A 233 -7.94 33.22 -16.70
N ASP A 234 -8.95 33.21 -17.58
CA ASP A 234 -9.90 32.09 -17.71
C ASP A 234 -9.16 30.78 -18.08
N THR A 235 -8.13 30.87 -18.91
CA THR A 235 -7.29 29.73 -19.25
C THR A 235 -6.50 29.23 -18.03
N VAL A 236 -5.91 30.14 -17.27
CA VAL A 236 -5.19 29.80 -16.03
C VAL A 236 -6.14 29.15 -15.02
N LEU A 237 -7.34 29.71 -14.81
CA LEU A 237 -8.35 29.18 -13.91
C LEU A 237 -8.78 27.77 -14.32
N ALA A 238 -9.10 27.55 -15.60
CA ALA A 238 -9.53 26.26 -16.09
C ALA A 238 -8.44 25.17 -15.88
N LEU A 239 -7.19 25.52 -16.10
CA LEU A 239 -6.06 24.61 -15.89
C LEU A 239 -5.76 24.40 -14.40
N ALA A 240 -5.83 25.47 -13.59
CA ALA A 240 -5.62 25.37 -12.14
C ALA A 240 -6.71 24.49 -11.47
N ALA A 241 -7.97 24.61 -11.86
CA ALA A 241 -9.05 23.74 -11.41
C ALA A 241 -8.81 22.29 -11.78
N ARG A 242 -8.38 22.01 -13.02
CA ARG A 242 -8.01 20.65 -13.48
C ARG A 242 -6.83 20.06 -12.71
N CYS A 243 -5.97 20.89 -12.17
CA CYS A 243 -4.84 20.48 -11.32
C CYS A 243 -5.18 20.48 -9.81
N GLU A 244 -6.44 20.73 -9.45
CA GLU A 244 -6.91 20.81 -8.06
C GLU A 244 -6.21 21.92 -7.23
N LEU A 245 -5.68 22.94 -7.89
CA LEU A 245 -5.04 24.09 -7.24
C LEU A 245 -6.00 25.26 -6.97
N CYS A 246 -7.24 25.18 -7.47
CA CYS A 246 -8.35 26.05 -7.10
C CYS A 246 -9.68 25.30 -7.27
N GLU A 247 -10.73 25.85 -6.67
CA GLU A 247 -12.09 25.31 -6.81
C GLU A 247 -12.62 25.52 -8.23
N GLU A 248 -13.40 24.57 -8.74
CA GLU A 248 -14.03 24.66 -10.06
C GLU A 248 -15.09 25.78 -10.06
N GLY A 249 -15.08 26.62 -11.09
CA GLY A 249 -16.05 27.72 -11.25
C GLY A 249 -15.73 28.99 -10.44
N VAL A 250 -14.56 29.08 -9.84
CA VAL A 250 -14.10 30.31 -9.17
C VAL A 250 -13.82 31.39 -10.19
N GLU A 251 -14.29 32.61 -9.93
CA GLU A 251 -13.95 33.82 -10.69
C GLU A 251 -13.05 34.72 -9.85
N TRP A 252 -11.99 35.28 -10.47
CA TRP A 252 -11.13 36.26 -9.83
C TRP A 252 -11.43 37.66 -10.34
N ALA A 253 -11.58 38.61 -9.42
CA ALA A 253 -11.72 40.00 -9.79
C ALA A 253 -10.42 40.55 -10.38
N PRO A 254 -10.49 41.50 -11.33
CA PRO A 254 -9.29 42.03 -12.04
C PRO A 254 -8.19 42.57 -11.11
N ASP A 255 -8.54 43.14 -10.00
CA ASP A 255 -7.61 43.64 -8.98
C ASP A 255 -6.90 42.51 -8.20
N GLN A 256 -7.38 41.28 -8.27
CA GLN A 256 -6.85 40.11 -7.59
C GLN A 256 -5.97 39.23 -8.50
N TRP A 257 -5.98 39.44 -9.82
CA TRP A 257 -5.30 38.54 -10.77
C TRP A 257 -3.82 38.34 -10.46
N ALA A 258 -3.09 39.41 -10.24
CA ALA A 258 -1.67 39.33 -9.98
C ALA A 258 -1.33 38.53 -8.71
N GLU A 259 -2.09 38.75 -7.64
CA GLU A 259 -1.92 38.03 -6.38
C GLU A 259 -2.27 36.55 -6.53
N LYS A 260 -3.40 36.28 -7.17
CA LYS A 260 -3.93 34.89 -7.31
C LYS A 260 -3.04 34.05 -8.24
N VAL A 261 -2.61 34.61 -9.38
CA VAL A 261 -1.68 33.94 -10.30
C VAL A 261 -0.33 33.69 -9.62
N SER A 262 0.16 34.65 -8.79
CA SER A 262 1.37 34.42 -8.01
C SER A 262 1.21 33.24 -7.04
N LYS A 263 0.10 33.13 -6.32
CA LYS A 263 -0.15 32.03 -5.40
C LYS A 263 -0.18 30.67 -6.11
N VAL A 264 -0.86 30.58 -7.24
CA VAL A 264 -0.90 29.34 -8.03
C VAL A 264 0.50 28.99 -8.54
N ARG A 265 1.29 29.98 -8.94
CA ARG A 265 2.68 29.76 -9.34
C ARG A 265 3.54 29.24 -8.19
N ASP A 266 3.43 29.86 -7.00
CA ASP A 266 4.18 29.43 -5.82
C ASP A 266 3.85 27.97 -5.47
N GLN A 267 2.57 27.56 -5.59
CA GLN A 267 2.15 26.19 -5.43
C GLN A 267 2.74 25.26 -6.51
N LEU A 268 2.83 25.72 -7.76
CA LEU A 268 3.51 24.96 -8.83
C LEU A 268 4.99 24.79 -8.55
N ASP A 269 5.67 25.87 -8.09
CA ASP A 269 7.08 25.82 -7.73
C ASP A 269 7.32 24.86 -6.56
N GLU A 270 6.42 24.82 -5.56
CA GLU A 270 6.45 23.82 -4.48
C GLU A 270 6.30 22.39 -4.99
N ILE A 271 5.36 22.16 -5.91
CA ILE A 271 5.15 20.82 -6.53
C ILE A 271 6.40 20.42 -7.32
N GLU A 272 6.93 21.29 -8.16
CA GLU A 272 8.10 21.02 -9.01
C GLU A 272 9.34 20.68 -8.17
N GLN A 273 9.51 21.37 -7.03
CA GLN A 273 10.62 21.15 -6.11
C GLN A 273 10.37 20.04 -5.10
N ALA A 274 9.14 19.54 -5.00
CA ALA A 274 8.82 18.43 -4.11
C ALA A 274 9.65 17.21 -4.47
N LEU A 275 10.32 16.64 -3.48
CA LEU A 275 11.05 15.39 -3.66
C LEU A 275 10.06 14.23 -3.61
N ILE A 276 9.92 13.55 -4.73
CA ILE A 276 9.07 12.36 -4.85
C ILE A 276 9.92 11.12 -5.10
N PRO A 277 9.47 9.94 -4.64
CA PRO A 277 10.04 8.69 -5.11
C PRO A 277 9.82 8.56 -6.63
N PHE A 278 10.84 8.13 -7.33
CA PHE A 278 10.79 7.91 -8.79
C PHE A 278 9.88 6.72 -9.11
N GLY A 279 8.57 6.94 -9.12
CA GLY A 279 7.55 5.92 -9.32
C GLY A 279 7.46 4.88 -8.19
N LEU A 280 6.62 3.88 -8.37
CA LEU A 280 6.58 2.69 -7.54
C LEU A 280 7.25 1.55 -8.30
N HIS A 281 8.21 0.88 -7.67
CA HIS A 281 8.79 -0.32 -8.25
C HIS A 281 7.72 -1.41 -8.37
N VAL A 282 7.53 -1.92 -9.57
CA VAL A 282 6.67 -3.09 -9.79
C VAL A 282 7.47 -4.31 -9.37
N VAL A 283 7.09 -4.90 -8.24
CA VAL A 283 7.79 -6.05 -7.68
C VAL A 283 7.71 -7.23 -8.67
N GLY A 284 8.85 -7.85 -9.01
CA GLY A 284 8.97 -8.94 -9.97
C GLY A 284 9.25 -8.52 -11.40
N GLU A 285 9.20 -7.22 -11.68
CA GLU A 285 9.62 -6.70 -12.97
C GLU A 285 10.97 -5.98 -12.85
N PRO A 286 11.95 -6.25 -13.71
CA PRO A 286 13.16 -5.46 -13.73
C PRO A 286 12.84 -4.03 -14.19
N LEU A 287 13.52 -3.06 -13.60
CA LEU A 287 13.45 -1.68 -14.08
C LEU A 287 13.79 -1.64 -15.57
N ASN A 288 13.10 -0.82 -16.33
CA ASN A 288 13.51 -0.52 -17.70
C ASN A 288 14.90 0.16 -17.70
N THR A 289 15.52 0.27 -18.85
CA THR A 289 16.91 0.76 -18.95
C THR A 289 17.03 2.21 -18.48
N ASP A 290 16.06 3.04 -18.78
CA ASP A 290 16.11 4.47 -18.48
C ASP A 290 15.90 4.70 -16.97
N ASP A 291 14.86 4.11 -16.36
CA ASP A 291 14.63 4.18 -14.92
C ASP A 291 15.81 3.63 -14.11
N ARG A 292 16.45 2.57 -14.61
CA ARG A 292 17.63 1.98 -13.96
C ARG A 292 18.84 2.91 -14.04
N HIS A 293 19.06 3.59 -15.16
CA HIS A 293 20.13 4.56 -15.32
C HIS A 293 19.92 5.76 -14.39
N GLU A 294 18.72 6.30 -14.34
CA GLU A 294 18.40 7.42 -13.45
C GLU A 294 18.54 7.05 -11.98
N MET A 295 18.09 5.86 -11.59
CA MET A 295 18.30 5.35 -10.24
C MET A 295 19.78 5.23 -9.88
N LEU A 296 20.62 4.73 -10.79
CA LEU A 296 22.06 4.58 -10.57
C LEU A 296 22.76 5.95 -10.46
N LEU A 297 22.33 6.92 -11.28
CA LEU A 297 22.82 8.29 -11.21
C LEU A 297 22.50 8.93 -9.86
N ALA A 298 21.23 8.90 -9.44
CA ALA A 298 20.80 9.50 -8.19
C ALA A 298 21.46 8.82 -6.96
N MET A 299 21.65 7.50 -6.99
CA MET A 299 22.41 6.78 -5.94
C MET A 299 23.87 7.24 -5.87
N ALA A 300 24.47 7.46 -7.02
CA ALA A 300 25.86 7.87 -7.10
C ALA A 300 26.04 9.34 -6.69
N GLU A 301 25.14 10.24 -7.09
CA GLU A 301 25.11 11.65 -6.67
C GLU A 301 24.90 11.77 -5.16
N SER A 302 23.96 11.00 -4.57
CA SER A 302 23.77 10.96 -3.12
C SER A 302 25.00 10.39 -2.38
N GLY A 303 25.80 9.56 -3.03
CA GLY A 303 27.09 9.09 -2.54
C GLY A 303 28.25 10.07 -2.71
N GLY A 304 28.01 11.28 -3.24
CA GLY A 304 28.99 12.34 -3.44
C GLY A 304 29.86 12.17 -4.69
N ALA A 305 29.43 11.36 -5.65
CA ALA A 305 30.13 11.19 -6.92
C ALA A 305 29.62 12.24 -7.94
N SER A 306 30.54 12.98 -8.54
CA SER A 306 30.28 13.87 -9.67
C SER A 306 30.79 13.23 -10.97
N ASP A 307 30.16 13.56 -12.10
CA ASP A 307 30.53 13.09 -13.45
C ASP A 307 30.46 11.58 -13.65
N ILE A 308 29.29 10.99 -13.38
CA ILE A 308 29.08 9.55 -13.50
C ILE A 308 28.48 9.20 -14.85
N ASP A 309 29.08 8.21 -15.51
CA ASP A 309 28.50 7.56 -16.66
C ASP A 309 27.57 6.41 -16.18
N ALA A 310 26.26 6.69 -16.15
CA ALA A 310 25.22 5.73 -15.76
C ALA A 310 25.26 4.46 -16.62
N VAL A 311 25.59 4.57 -17.90
CA VAL A 311 25.71 3.43 -18.81
C VAL A 311 26.88 2.52 -18.43
N ALA A 312 27.98 3.10 -17.98
CA ALA A 312 29.14 2.34 -17.51
C ALA A 312 28.87 1.64 -16.17
N LEU A 313 28.10 2.26 -15.28
CA LEU A 313 27.63 1.67 -14.02
C LEU A 313 26.70 0.50 -14.27
N ASP A 314 25.72 0.66 -15.16
CA ASP A 314 24.76 -0.40 -15.49
C ASP A 314 25.46 -1.64 -16.10
N ARG A 315 26.41 -1.45 -16.99
CA ARG A 315 27.20 -2.56 -17.55
C ARG A 315 27.99 -3.34 -16.49
N LYS A 316 28.39 -2.71 -15.39
CA LYS A 316 29.05 -3.40 -14.27
C LYS A 316 28.04 -4.13 -13.37
N SER A 317 26.89 -3.52 -13.08
CA SER A 317 25.87 -4.08 -12.22
C SER A 317 25.17 -5.30 -12.85
N THR A 318 24.91 -5.28 -14.16
CA THR A 318 24.30 -6.41 -14.89
C THR A 318 25.16 -7.68 -14.88
N ARG A 319 26.48 -7.56 -14.77
CA ARG A 319 27.36 -8.72 -14.63
C ARG A 319 27.30 -9.38 -13.24
N LEU A 320 26.85 -8.67 -12.22
CA LEU A 320 26.74 -9.16 -10.85
C LEU A 320 25.36 -9.75 -10.51
N ASN A 321 24.32 -9.43 -11.27
CA ASN A 321 22.92 -9.75 -10.96
C ASN A 321 22.27 -10.82 -11.86
N SER A 322 23.03 -11.65 -12.55
CA SER A 322 22.46 -12.66 -13.47
C SER A 322 21.73 -13.84 -12.81
N SER A 323 21.51 -13.84 -11.50
CA SER A 323 20.97 -15.02 -10.80
C SER A 323 19.78 -14.80 -9.84
N HIS A 324 19.17 -13.62 -9.76
CA HIS A 324 18.08 -13.40 -8.81
C HIS A 324 16.88 -12.70 -9.46
N GLN A 325 15.90 -13.49 -9.91
CA GLN A 325 14.55 -13.03 -10.18
C GLN A 325 13.77 -13.01 -8.87
N ILE A 326 13.18 -11.87 -8.53
CA ILE A 326 12.38 -11.69 -7.32
C ILE A 326 10.90 -11.64 -7.70
N ILE A 327 10.09 -12.37 -6.95
CA ILE A 327 8.67 -12.62 -7.15
C ILE A 327 7.83 -11.71 -6.23
N SER A 328 6.66 -11.30 -6.71
CA SER A 328 5.74 -10.42 -5.99
C SER A 328 4.28 -10.79 -6.07
N TYR A 329 3.61 -10.46 -5.04
CA TYR A 329 2.27 -9.94 -4.73
C TYR A 329 1.31 -10.84 -3.96
N ALA A 330 0.61 -10.17 -3.01
CA ALA A 330 -0.52 -10.56 -2.19
C ALA A 330 -0.17 -11.32 -0.89
N VAL A 331 -1.09 -11.25 0.09
CA VAL A 331 -1.02 -12.18 1.23
C VAL A 331 -1.35 -13.56 0.71
N PHE A 332 -0.32 -14.32 0.42
CA PHE A 332 -0.47 -15.70 0.00
C PHE A 332 -0.37 -16.60 1.22
N CYS A 333 -1.47 -17.27 1.53
CA CYS A 333 -1.39 -18.43 2.40
C CYS A 333 -1.08 -19.62 1.50
N LEU A 334 0.15 -20.08 1.55
CA LEU A 334 0.63 -21.16 0.73
C LEU A 334 0.36 -22.50 1.44
N LYS A 335 -0.36 -23.37 0.77
CA LYS A 335 -0.50 -24.76 1.17
C LYS A 335 0.20 -25.63 0.12
N LYS A 336 1.13 -26.45 0.57
CA LYS A 336 1.82 -27.42 -0.30
C LYS A 336 1.01 -28.67 -0.52
#